data_435f2cdc6c343802d7c450409f26897d
#
_entry.id   435f2cdc6c343802d7c450409f26897d
#
_cell.length_a   1.000
_cell.length_b   1.000
_cell.length_c   1.000
_cell.angle_alpha   90.00
_cell.angle_beta   90.00
_cell.angle_gamma   90.00
#
_symmetry.space_group_name_H-M   'P 1'
#
loop_
_entity.id
_entity.type
_entity.pdbx_description
1 polymer ?
#
loop_
_entity_poly.entity_id
_entity_poly.type
_entity_poly.pdbx_seq_one_letter_code
_entity_poly.pdbx_strand_id
1 'polypeptide(L)' 'FEKINREQIRLKVIFEIISQEKVESHAYDSLFPIRGMDEISEVRAMSAALDDLASVVTSKLESP' A
#
# COMPACT_ATOMS: atom_id res chain seq x y z
N PHE A 1 -2.53 6.36 -5.15
CA PHE A 1 -1.35 6.04 -5.98
C PHE A 1 -0.77 7.29 -6.60
N GLU A 2 0.52 7.36 -6.63
CA GLU A 2 1.26 8.44 -7.28
C GLU A 2 2.35 7.83 -8.15
N LYS A 3 2.38 8.19 -9.42
CA LYS A 3 3.44 7.76 -10.32
C LYS A 3 4.60 8.74 -10.18
N ILE A 4 5.68 8.31 -9.53
CA ILE A 4 6.85 9.15 -9.27
C ILE A 4 7.62 9.43 -10.57
N ASN A 5 7.81 8.35 -11.36
CA ASN A 5 8.47 8.43 -12.65
C ASN A 5 8.11 7.17 -13.45
N ARG A 6 8.77 6.94 -14.58
CA ARG A 6 8.48 5.77 -15.42
C ARG A 6 8.81 4.43 -14.78
N GLU A 7 9.59 4.45 -13.70
CA GLU A 7 10.12 3.25 -13.08
C GLU A 7 9.54 2.96 -11.70
N GLN A 8 8.77 3.89 -11.14
CA GLN A 8 8.28 3.74 -9.77
C GLN A 8 6.91 4.33 -9.57
N ILE A 9 6.11 3.65 -8.76
CA ILE A 9 4.87 4.19 -8.21
C ILE A 9 4.98 4.25 -6.69
N ARG A 10 4.22 5.14 -6.11
CA ARG A 10 4.13 5.31 -4.66
C ARG A 10 2.69 5.11 -4.21
N LEU A 11 2.52 4.28 -3.21
CA LEU A 11 1.23 4.14 -2.53
C LEU A 11 1.36 4.70 -1.12
N LYS A 12 0.57 5.73 -0.86
CA LYS A 12 0.52 6.35 0.47
C LYS A 12 -0.91 6.33 0.96
N VAL A 13 -1.12 5.73 2.12
CA VAL A 13 -2.45 5.55 2.70
C VAL A 13 -2.39 5.82 4.19
N ILE A 14 -3.40 6.50 4.69
CA ILE A 14 -3.62 6.65 6.13
C ILE A 14 -4.90 5.88 6.44
N PHE A 15 -4.82 4.97 7.41
CA PHE A 15 -5.98 4.18 7.80
C PHE A 15 -6.12 4.16 9.32
N GLU A 16 -7.34 3.87 9.77
CA GLU A 16 -7.65 3.79 11.19
C GLU A 16 -8.16 2.40 11.53
N ILE A 17 -7.71 1.91 12.68
CA ILE A 17 -8.25 0.69 13.28
C ILE A 17 -9.10 1.11 14.48
N ILE A 18 -10.39 0.83 14.41
CA ILE A 18 -11.35 1.22 15.42
C ILE A 18 -11.75 -0.01 16.22
N SER A 19 -11.53 0.04 17.52
CA SER A 19 -11.96 -1.00 18.45
C SER A 19 -12.90 -0.40 19.49
N GLN A 20 -13.46 -1.23 20.36
CA GLN A 20 -14.37 -0.78 21.40
C GLN A 20 -13.73 0.23 22.36
N GLU A 21 -12.43 0.17 22.54
CA GLU A 21 -11.74 0.96 23.56
C GLU A 21 -10.87 2.08 22.99
N LYS A 22 -10.50 1.99 21.72
CA LYS A 22 -9.59 2.97 21.14
C LYS A 22 -9.65 3.04 19.64
N VAL A 23 -9.12 4.15 19.11
CA VAL A 23 -8.90 4.35 17.68
C VAL A 23 -7.41 4.51 17.48
N GLU A 24 -6.83 3.74 16.57
CA GLU A 24 -5.42 3.85 16.20
C GLU A 24 -5.29 4.30 14.75
N SER A 25 -4.52 5.34 14.52
CA SER A 25 -4.19 5.80 13.17
C SER A 25 -2.84 5.25 12.76
N HIS A 26 -2.78 4.74 11.53
CA HIS A 26 -1.56 4.22 10.95
C HIS A 26 -1.33 4.84 9.57
N ALA A 27 -0.09 5.08 9.24
CA ALA A 27 0.30 5.55 7.92
C ALA A 27 1.07 4.46 7.20
N TYR A 28 0.73 4.27 5.93
CA TYR A 28 1.43 3.37 5.04
C TYR A 28 1.98 4.17 3.87
N ASP A 29 3.25 3.99 3.57
CA ASP A 29 3.91 4.68 2.48
C ASP A 29 4.97 3.74 1.91
N SER A 30 4.86 3.40 0.65
CA SER A 30 5.78 2.48 0.02
C SER A 30 5.97 2.80 -1.45
N LEU A 31 7.18 2.51 -1.94
CA LEU A 31 7.53 2.66 -3.34
C LEU A 31 7.65 1.27 -3.98
N PHE A 32 7.13 1.14 -5.19
CA PHE A 32 7.16 -0.11 -5.93
C PHE A 32 7.74 0.11 -7.32
N PRO A 33 8.63 -0.77 -7.77
CA PRO A 33 9.20 -0.65 -9.10
C PRO A 33 8.19 -1.04 -10.18
N ILE A 34 8.23 -0.33 -11.29
CA ILE A 34 7.51 -0.69 -12.50
C ILE A 34 8.50 -1.40 -13.40
N ARG A 35 8.27 -2.70 -13.64
CA ARG A 35 9.20 -3.52 -14.44
C ARG A 35 8.67 -3.66 -15.86
N GLY A 36 8.97 -2.67 -16.68
CA GLY A 36 8.54 -2.63 -18.05
C GLY A 36 7.91 -1.30 -18.39
N MET A 37 7.64 -1.07 -19.66
CA MET A 37 7.15 0.22 -20.14
C MET A 37 5.68 0.21 -20.55
N ASP A 38 5.01 -0.93 -20.40
CA ASP A 38 3.62 -1.08 -20.81
C ASP A 38 2.65 -0.88 -19.64
N GLU A 39 1.37 -0.76 -19.98
CA GLU A 39 0.31 -0.58 -18.99
C GLU A 39 0.16 -1.78 -18.08
N ILE A 40 0.44 -2.98 -18.57
CA ILE A 40 0.36 -4.20 -17.80
C ILE A 40 1.37 -4.16 -16.65
N SER A 41 2.56 -3.65 -16.90
CA SER A 41 3.59 -3.52 -15.88
C SER A 41 3.18 -2.54 -14.78
N GLU A 42 2.51 -1.44 -15.14
CA GLU A 42 1.97 -0.51 -14.16
C GLU A 42 0.88 -1.15 -13.30
N VAL A 43 -0.02 -1.90 -13.93
CA VAL A 43 -1.09 -2.60 -13.21
C VAL A 43 -0.51 -3.64 -12.25
N ARG A 44 0.51 -4.37 -12.66
CA ARG A 44 1.17 -5.34 -11.79
C ARG A 44 1.83 -4.68 -10.57
N ALA A 45 2.45 -3.51 -10.78
CA ALA A 45 3.04 -2.76 -9.68
C ALA A 45 1.97 -2.27 -8.70
N MET A 46 0.84 -1.80 -9.21
CA MET A 46 -0.29 -1.39 -8.37
C MET A 46 -0.88 -2.56 -7.60
N SER A 47 -1.02 -3.73 -8.24
CA SER A 47 -1.51 -4.94 -7.58
C SER A 47 -0.57 -5.38 -6.46
N ALA A 48 0.74 -5.34 -6.70
CA ALA A 48 1.73 -5.68 -5.67
C ALA A 48 1.64 -4.71 -4.48
N ALA A 49 1.43 -3.43 -4.76
CA ALA A 49 1.28 -2.41 -3.73
C ALA A 49 0.04 -2.66 -2.87
N LEU A 50 -1.09 -2.99 -3.51
CA LEU A 50 -2.33 -3.28 -2.79
C LEU A 50 -2.23 -4.55 -1.97
N ASP A 51 -1.55 -5.59 -2.48
CA ASP A 51 -1.31 -6.82 -1.73
C ASP A 51 -0.47 -6.56 -0.49
N ASP A 52 0.57 -5.74 -0.63
CA ASP A 52 1.43 -5.37 0.50
C ASP A 52 0.66 -4.57 1.55
N LEU A 53 -0.15 -3.61 1.11
CA LEU A 53 -1.00 -2.85 2.01
C LEU A 53 -1.97 -3.76 2.76
N ALA A 54 -2.61 -4.71 2.07
CA ALA A 54 -3.52 -5.64 2.71
C ALA A 54 -2.80 -6.48 3.77
N SER A 55 -1.58 -6.92 3.51
CA SER A 55 -0.76 -7.64 4.49
C SER A 55 -0.45 -6.80 5.71
N VAL A 56 -0.11 -5.54 5.51
CA VAL A 56 0.18 -4.62 6.62
C VAL A 56 -1.07 -4.40 7.48
N VAL A 57 -2.22 -4.16 6.86
CA VAL A 57 -3.48 -3.96 7.59
C VAL A 57 -3.84 -5.22 8.38
N THR A 58 -3.75 -6.38 7.75
CA THR A 58 -4.03 -7.66 8.43
C THR A 58 -3.12 -7.86 9.63
N SER A 59 -1.83 -7.58 9.47
CA SER A 59 -0.85 -7.69 10.55
C SER A 59 -1.21 -6.78 11.73
N LYS A 60 -1.67 -5.56 11.45
CA LYS A 60 -2.08 -4.62 12.50
C LYS A 60 -3.34 -5.09 13.22
N LEU A 61 -4.27 -5.68 12.49
CA LEU A 61 -5.51 -6.21 13.08
C LEU A 61 -5.27 -7.44 13.97
N GLU A 62 -4.29 -8.27 13.63
CA GLU A 62 -3.95 -9.47 14.38
C GLU A 62 -3.02 -9.19 15.56
N SER A 63 -2.42 -8.04 15.61
CA SER A 63 -1.48 -7.68 16.67
C SER A 63 -2.24 -7.43 17.96
N PRO A 64 -1.83 -8.07 19.07
CA PRO A 64 -2.49 -7.84 20.35
C PRO A 64 -2.23 -6.44 20.91
#